data_6934c34170814b9a0e7c29741e6be07d
#
_entry.id   6934c34170814b9a0e7c29741e6be07d
#
_cell.length_a   1.000
_cell.length_b   1.000
_cell.length_c   1.000
_cell.angle_alpha   90.00
_cell.angle_beta   90.00
_cell.angle_gamma   90.00
#
_symmetry.space_group_name_H-M   'P 1'
#
loop_
_entity.id
_entity.type
_entity.pdbx_description
1 polymer ?
#
loop_
_entity_poly.entity_id
_entity_poly.type
_entity_poly.pdbx_seq_one_letter_code
_entity_poly.pdbx_strand_id
1 'polypeptide(L)'
;TVQDLTTDQPVDHYFSVHLACPEHGVSLPEIEPRTFSFNTPHGACPDCQGLGSKLEIDPDLLIPDRERSINEGAIVAAEWNTAREQGGYYWQMLEIVAAAFGIDLDVPVSQLSPEQLDIILYGTRGKEVTMTLEGRNDRRSTFQTAYEGVIHNLERRYRETQSEYQRMRIAEFMSDRECPTCHGTRLRTEAQAVT
;
A
#
# COMPACT_ATOMS: atom_id res chain seq x y z
N THR A 1 31.13 -28.28 -12.88
CA THR A 1 32.04 -28.05 -11.74
C THR A 1 33.46 -27.99 -12.28
N VAL A 2 34.24 -27.01 -11.86
CA VAL A 2 35.70 -26.94 -12.14
C VAL A 2 36.38 -26.96 -10.77
N GLN A 3 37.32 -27.87 -10.61
CA GLN A 3 38.06 -28.00 -9.37
C GLN A 3 39.41 -27.25 -9.50
N ASP A 4 39.61 -26.28 -8.59
CA ASP A 4 40.89 -25.60 -8.48
C ASP A 4 41.84 -26.43 -7.62
N LEU A 5 42.91 -26.94 -8.28
CA LEU A 5 43.95 -27.77 -7.65
C LEU A 5 45.22 -26.94 -7.25
N THR A 6 45.19 -25.60 -7.40
CA THR A 6 46.34 -24.74 -7.11
C THR A 6 46.46 -24.41 -5.63
N THR A 7 45.46 -24.76 -4.84
CA THR A 7 45.42 -24.57 -3.38
C THR A 7 45.67 -25.88 -2.64
N ASP A 8 46.20 -25.86 -1.43
CA ASP A 8 46.47 -27.06 -0.60
C ASP A 8 45.22 -27.91 -0.30
N GLN A 9 44.04 -27.31 -0.44
CA GLN A 9 42.78 -28.04 -0.43
C GLN A 9 42.03 -27.73 -1.72
N PRO A 10 41.58 -28.74 -2.48
CA PRO A 10 40.83 -28.57 -3.72
C PRO A 10 39.55 -27.79 -3.45
N VAL A 11 39.33 -26.72 -4.23
CA VAL A 11 38.10 -25.89 -4.15
C VAL A 11 37.27 -26.16 -5.40
N ASP A 12 36.00 -26.58 -5.18
CA ASP A 12 35.08 -26.82 -6.28
C ASP A 12 34.35 -25.50 -6.66
N HIS A 13 34.53 -25.07 -7.91
CA HIS A 13 33.79 -23.95 -8.49
C HIS A 13 32.60 -24.49 -9.32
N TYR A 14 31.40 -24.01 -8.96
CA TYR A 14 30.17 -24.38 -9.67
C TYR A 14 29.83 -23.30 -10.70
N PHE A 15 29.73 -23.68 -11.96
CA PHE A 15 29.30 -22.79 -13.04
C PHE A 15 28.02 -23.32 -13.63
N SER A 16 27.03 -22.46 -13.84
CA SER A 16 25.79 -22.79 -14.52
C SER A 16 25.79 -22.20 -15.93
N VAL A 17 25.47 -22.98 -16.92
CA VAL A 17 25.23 -22.54 -18.32
C VAL A 17 23.84 -21.87 -18.46
N HIS A 18 23.00 -21.95 -17.44
CA HIS A 18 21.65 -21.40 -17.44
C HIS A 18 21.53 -20.13 -16.58
N LEU A 19 22.62 -19.39 -16.41
CA LEU A 19 22.63 -18.13 -15.62
C LEU A 19 22.04 -18.27 -14.21
N ALA A 20 22.24 -19.44 -13.60
CA ALA A 20 21.80 -19.70 -12.23
C ALA A 20 22.93 -19.44 -11.23
N CYS A 21 22.64 -18.70 -10.16
CA CYS A 21 23.58 -18.52 -9.06
C CYS A 21 23.49 -19.74 -8.12
N PRO A 22 24.58 -20.52 -7.96
CA PRO A 22 24.56 -21.72 -7.12
C PRO A 22 24.42 -21.38 -5.62
N GLU A 23 24.83 -20.19 -5.18
CA GLU A 23 24.80 -19.78 -3.78
C GLU A 23 23.41 -19.25 -3.37
N HIS A 24 22.74 -18.52 -4.24
CA HIS A 24 21.47 -17.82 -3.92
C HIS A 24 20.24 -18.50 -4.52
N GLY A 25 20.40 -19.55 -5.34
CA GLY A 25 19.29 -20.25 -6.00
C GLY A 25 18.50 -19.39 -7.00
N VAL A 26 19.02 -18.22 -7.35
CA VAL A 26 18.40 -17.31 -8.33
C VAL A 26 18.82 -17.75 -9.72
N SER A 27 17.86 -17.92 -10.61
CA SER A 27 18.10 -18.21 -12.03
C SER A 27 17.59 -17.03 -12.86
N LEU A 28 18.47 -16.44 -13.65
CA LEU A 28 18.07 -15.45 -14.64
C LEU A 28 17.43 -16.15 -15.84
N PRO A 29 16.32 -15.64 -16.35
CA PRO A 29 15.76 -16.13 -17.61
C PRO A 29 16.73 -15.91 -18.77
N GLU A 30 16.53 -16.63 -19.85
CA GLU A 30 17.32 -16.42 -21.07
C GLU A 30 17.24 -14.97 -21.51
N ILE A 31 18.43 -14.36 -21.74
CA ILE A 31 18.53 -12.95 -22.13
C ILE A 31 18.15 -12.81 -23.59
N GLU A 32 16.95 -12.34 -23.83
CA GLU A 32 16.41 -12.06 -25.16
C GLU A 32 16.03 -10.57 -25.27
N PRO A 33 15.93 -10.00 -26.47
CA PRO A 33 15.50 -8.60 -26.65
C PRO A 33 14.17 -8.27 -25.95
N ARG A 34 13.24 -9.24 -25.86
CA ARG A 34 11.95 -9.06 -25.15
C ARG A 34 12.10 -8.89 -23.64
N THR A 35 13.21 -9.35 -23.04
CA THR A 35 13.53 -9.18 -21.62
C THR A 35 13.74 -7.72 -21.26
N PHE A 36 14.18 -6.89 -22.21
CA PHE A 36 14.42 -5.46 -22.04
C PHE A 36 13.26 -4.57 -22.53
N SER A 37 12.13 -5.18 -22.86
CA SER A 37 10.95 -4.44 -23.32
C SER A 37 9.94 -4.31 -22.19
N PHE A 38 9.72 -3.08 -21.73
CA PHE A 38 8.68 -2.77 -20.73
C PHE A 38 7.26 -2.93 -21.29
N ASN A 39 7.11 -3.10 -22.60
CA ASN A 39 5.81 -3.26 -23.27
C ASN A 39 5.43 -4.75 -23.46
N THR A 40 6.19 -5.67 -22.89
CA THR A 40 5.91 -7.10 -22.91
C THR A 40 5.87 -7.67 -21.49
N PRO A 41 5.04 -8.69 -21.21
CA PRO A 41 5.01 -9.34 -19.88
C PRO A 41 6.35 -9.95 -19.47
N HIS A 42 7.24 -10.20 -20.43
CA HIS A 42 8.56 -10.79 -20.18
C HIS A 42 9.55 -9.80 -19.57
N GLY A 43 9.50 -8.52 -19.98
CA GLY A 43 10.41 -7.48 -19.52
C GLY A 43 9.77 -6.44 -18.61
N ALA A 44 8.45 -6.27 -18.68
CA ALA A 44 7.73 -5.31 -17.84
C ALA A 44 7.84 -5.62 -16.35
N CYS A 45 8.01 -4.61 -15.55
CA CYS A 45 7.87 -4.72 -14.10
C CYS A 45 6.49 -5.31 -13.76
N PRO A 46 6.41 -6.41 -13.01
CA PRO A 46 5.13 -7.06 -12.71
C PRO A 46 4.21 -6.19 -11.86
N ASP A 47 4.78 -5.29 -11.08
CA ASP A 47 4.08 -4.47 -10.12
C ASP A 47 3.34 -3.29 -10.78
N CYS A 48 4.00 -2.57 -11.69
CA CYS A 48 3.40 -1.45 -12.44
C CYS A 48 3.05 -1.81 -13.89
N GLN A 49 3.24 -3.07 -14.29
CA GLN A 49 2.97 -3.56 -15.64
C GLN A 49 3.66 -2.74 -16.74
N GLY A 50 4.86 -2.23 -16.46
CA GLY A 50 5.64 -1.43 -17.40
C GLY A 50 5.27 0.06 -17.43
N LEU A 51 4.41 0.54 -16.53
CA LEU A 51 4.03 1.96 -16.45
C LEU A 51 5.13 2.82 -15.81
N GLY A 52 5.89 2.27 -14.86
CA GLY A 52 6.92 2.98 -14.10
C GLY A 52 6.37 3.71 -12.88
N SER A 53 5.07 3.95 -12.82
CA SER A 53 4.35 4.56 -11.71
C SER A 53 3.14 3.73 -11.30
N LYS A 54 2.59 4.03 -10.13
CA LYS A 54 1.33 3.50 -9.65
C LYS A 54 0.44 4.65 -9.21
N LEU A 55 -0.84 4.52 -9.50
CA LEU A 55 -1.85 5.43 -9.00
C LEU A 55 -2.24 4.97 -7.59
N GLU A 56 -1.87 5.74 -6.58
CA GLU A 56 -2.09 5.44 -5.17
C GLU A 56 -2.78 6.61 -4.48
N ILE A 57 -3.54 6.33 -3.40
CA ILE A 57 -4.13 7.40 -2.58
C ILE A 57 -3.01 8.24 -1.96
N ASP A 58 -3.08 9.55 -2.17
CA ASP A 58 -2.13 10.51 -1.63
C ASP A 58 -2.63 11.06 -0.30
N PRO A 59 -1.91 10.85 0.81
CA PRO A 59 -2.28 11.39 2.11
C PRO A 59 -2.44 12.91 2.14
N ASP A 60 -1.64 13.64 1.35
CA ASP A 60 -1.70 15.11 1.33
C ASP A 60 -2.93 15.62 0.56
N LEU A 61 -3.41 14.88 -0.45
CA LEU A 61 -4.69 15.16 -1.10
C LEU A 61 -5.88 14.78 -0.21
N LEU A 62 -5.71 13.76 0.64
CA LEU A 62 -6.74 13.28 1.54
C LEU A 62 -6.89 14.18 2.78
N ILE A 63 -5.78 14.76 3.26
CA ILE A 63 -5.71 15.68 4.41
C ILE A 63 -4.95 16.95 3.95
N PRO A 64 -5.60 17.83 3.19
CA PRO A 64 -4.94 19.02 2.63
C PRO A 64 -4.65 20.08 3.70
N ASP A 65 -5.39 20.08 4.81
CA ASP A 65 -5.22 21.02 5.92
C ASP A 65 -4.98 20.24 7.22
N ARG A 66 -3.71 20.17 7.61
CA ARG A 66 -3.28 19.47 8.84
C ARG A 66 -3.52 20.27 10.13
N GLU A 67 -3.88 21.55 10.02
CA GLU A 67 -4.25 22.38 11.19
C GLU A 67 -5.69 22.11 11.64
N ARG A 68 -6.47 21.41 10.84
CA ARG A 68 -7.80 20.93 11.24
C ARG A 68 -7.70 19.60 11.97
N SER A 69 -8.63 19.39 12.90
CA SER A 69 -8.80 18.10 13.56
C SER A 69 -9.59 17.11 12.67
N ILE A 70 -9.51 15.82 13.01
CA ILE A 70 -10.32 14.81 12.32
C ILE A 70 -11.81 15.13 12.48
N ASN A 71 -12.25 15.50 13.68
CA ASN A 71 -13.65 15.86 13.96
C ASN A 71 -14.10 17.15 13.26
N GLU A 72 -13.19 18.04 12.91
CA GLU A 72 -13.46 19.20 12.06
C GLU A 72 -13.47 18.87 10.56
N GLY A 73 -13.24 17.61 10.19
CA GLY A 73 -13.25 17.12 8.83
C GLY A 73 -11.94 17.36 8.09
N ALA A 74 -10.80 17.14 8.75
CA ALA A 74 -9.49 17.16 8.10
C ALA A 74 -9.41 16.15 6.94
N ILE A 75 -10.06 14.97 7.10
CA ILE A 75 -10.20 14.01 6.02
C ILE A 75 -11.32 14.47 5.09
N VAL A 76 -10.96 14.81 3.85
CA VAL A 76 -11.92 15.43 2.90
C VAL A 76 -12.70 14.40 2.06
N ALA A 77 -12.32 13.12 2.08
CA ALA A 77 -13.08 12.04 1.44
C ALA A 77 -14.49 11.94 2.06
N ALA A 78 -15.52 12.02 1.22
CA ALA A 78 -16.90 12.32 1.64
C ALA A 78 -17.41 11.44 2.78
N GLU A 79 -17.22 10.13 2.69
CA GLU A 79 -17.72 9.18 3.70
C GLU A 79 -16.88 9.16 4.99
N TRP A 80 -15.63 9.62 4.92
CA TRP A 80 -14.71 9.73 6.03
C TRP A 80 -14.69 11.14 6.65
N ASN A 81 -15.42 12.07 6.06
CA ASN A 81 -15.52 13.44 6.59
C ASN A 81 -16.43 13.48 7.82
N THR A 82 -15.84 13.36 9.00
CA THR A 82 -16.54 13.27 10.28
C THR A 82 -17.38 14.50 10.59
N ALA A 83 -16.98 15.68 10.12
CA ALA A 83 -17.77 16.90 10.30
C ALA A 83 -19.12 16.87 9.56
N ARG A 84 -19.22 16.06 8.48
CA ARG A 84 -20.44 15.92 7.68
C ARG A 84 -21.27 14.69 8.06
N GLU A 85 -20.63 13.65 8.51
CA GLU A 85 -21.18 12.31 8.70
C GLU A 85 -21.13 11.86 10.17
N GLN A 86 -21.37 12.79 11.13
CA GLN A 86 -21.44 12.45 12.56
C GLN A 86 -22.48 11.35 12.80
N GLY A 87 -22.04 10.28 13.51
CA GLY A 87 -22.85 9.10 13.78
C GLY A 87 -22.91 8.08 12.63
N GLY A 88 -22.30 8.37 11.47
CA GLY A 88 -22.16 7.44 10.37
C GLY A 88 -21.23 6.25 10.69
N TYR A 89 -21.28 5.21 9.85
CA TYR A 89 -20.50 3.98 10.04
C TYR A 89 -18.99 4.25 10.17
N TYR A 90 -18.41 5.04 9.30
CA TYR A 90 -16.98 5.34 9.30
C TYR A 90 -16.57 6.23 10.48
N TRP A 91 -17.46 7.15 10.88
CA TRP A 91 -17.25 7.98 12.07
C TRP A 91 -17.18 7.11 13.34
N GLN A 92 -18.13 6.19 13.54
CA GLN A 92 -18.11 5.26 14.68
C GLN A 92 -16.86 4.39 14.68
N MET A 93 -16.41 3.92 13.51
CA MET A 93 -15.17 3.18 13.39
C MET A 93 -13.95 3.98 13.84
N LEU A 94 -13.84 5.23 13.41
CA LEU A 94 -12.75 6.13 13.80
C LEU A 94 -12.76 6.38 15.31
N GLU A 95 -13.92 6.65 15.91
CA GLU A 95 -14.03 6.84 17.36
C GLU A 95 -13.58 5.62 18.15
N ILE A 96 -14.01 4.42 17.76
CA ILE A 96 -13.64 3.19 18.44
C ILE A 96 -12.13 2.94 18.33
N VAL A 97 -11.55 3.14 17.14
CA VAL A 97 -10.10 3.00 16.93
C VAL A 97 -9.33 4.05 17.72
N ALA A 98 -9.78 5.31 17.68
CA ALA A 98 -9.16 6.39 18.42
C ALA A 98 -9.13 6.10 19.92
N ALA A 99 -10.25 5.65 20.48
CA ALA A 99 -10.34 5.27 21.90
C ALA A 99 -9.41 4.09 22.23
N ALA A 100 -9.31 3.07 21.36
CA ALA A 100 -8.48 1.89 21.58
C ALA A 100 -6.97 2.19 21.55
N PHE A 101 -6.55 3.21 20.79
CA PHE A 101 -5.14 3.56 20.60
C PHE A 101 -4.75 4.89 21.26
N GLY A 102 -5.65 5.53 22.02
CA GLY A 102 -5.38 6.80 22.71
C GLY A 102 -5.14 7.95 21.76
N ILE A 103 -5.90 8.00 20.66
CA ILE A 103 -5.84 9.06 19.65
C ILE A 103 -6.92 10.09 19.97
N ASP A 104 -6.55 11.35 20.08
CA ASP A 104 -7.51 12.45 20.24
C ASP A 104 -7.91 12.96 18.84
N LEU A 105 -9.19 12.83 18.50
CA LEU A 105 -9.71 13.26 17.20
C LEU A 105 -10.04 14.75 17.14
N ASP A 106 -9.97 15.47 18.26
CA ASP A 106 -10.28 16.91 18.37
C ASP A 106 -9.03 17.79 18.27
N VAL A 107 -7.83 17.20 18.33
CA VAL A 107 -6.59 17.96 18.10
C VAL A 107 -6.26 18.07 16.61
N PRO A 108 -5.58 19.15 16.18
CA PRO A 108 -5.06 19.26 14.81
C PRO A 108 -4.25 18.02 14.39
N VAL A 109 -4.41 17.60 13.14
CA VAL A 109 -3.65 16.46 12.59
C VAL A 109 -2.13 16.67 12.70
N SER A 110 -1.67 17.93 12.63
CA SER A 110 -0.26 18.31 12.82
C SER A 110 0.30 17.95 14.21
N GLN A 111 -0.57 17.76 15.21
CA GLN A 111 -0.19 17.42 16.58
C GLN A 111 -0.26 15.92 16.88
N LEU A 112 -0.85 15.13 15.97
CA LEU A 112 -0.84 13.68 16.10
C LEU A 112 0.56 13.13 15.89
N SER A 113 0.91 12.07 16.64
CA SER A 113 2.18 11.38 16.36
C SER A 113 2.13 10.67 14.99
N PRO A 114 3.31 10.44 14.37
CA PRO A 114 3.36 9.69 13.11
C PRO A 114 2.67 8.32 13.21
N GLU A 115 2.81 7.63 14.35
CA GLU A 115 2.19 6.33 14.61
C GLU A 115 0.66 6.42 14.71
N GLN A 116 0.15 7.48 15.35
CA GLN A 116 -1.28 7.73 15.46
C GLN A 116 -1.91 8.02 14.11
N LEU A 117 -1.25 8.86 13.32
CA LEU A 117 -1.69 9.16 11.95
C LEU A 117 -1.61 7.93 11.05
N ASP A 118 -0.55 7.11 11.19
CA ASP A 118 -0.40 5.85 10.47
C ASP A 118 -1.56 4.87 10.76
N ILE A 119 -1.99 4.76 12.02
CA ILE A 119 -3.15 3.94 12.38
C ILE A 119 -4.42 4.44 11.70
N ILE A 120 -4.67 5.75 11.69
CA ILE A 120 -5.85 6.33 11.04
C ILE A 120 -5.83 6.04 9.53
N LEU A 121 -4.69 6.30 8.87
CA LEU A 121 -4.58 6.22 7.42
C LEU A 121 -4.41 4.79 6.90
N TYR A 122 -3.56 3.99 7.54
CA TYR A 122 -3.15 2.67 7.05
C TYR A 122 -3.65 1.50 7.91
N GLY A 123 -4.35 1.80 9.01
CA GLY A 123 -4.99 0.79 9.83
C GLY A 123 -4.12 0.15 10.90
N THR A 124 -4.68 -0.85 11.56
CA THR A 124 -4.09 -1.49 12.75
C THR A 124 -3.10 -2.61 12.44
N ARG A 125 -2.76 -2.85 11.17
CA ARG A 125 -1.81 -3.88 10.72
C ARG A 125 -2.09 -5.26 11.33
N GLY A 126 -3.36 -5.66 11.31
CA GLY A 126 -3.81 -6.96 11.81
C GLY A 126 -4.09 -7.02 13.32
N LYS A 127 -3.86 -5.96 14.08
CA LYS A 127 -4.31 -5.90 15.47
C LYS A 127 -5.83 -5.75 15.50
N GLU A 128 -6.52 -6.70 16.11
CA GLU A 128 -7.97 -6.68 16.23
C GLU A 128 -8.43 -5.66 17.27
N VAL A 129 -9.50 -4.97 16.94
CA VAL A 129 -10.23 -4.06 17.83
C VAL A 129 -11.66 -4.55 17.95
N THR A 130 -12.21 -4.47 19.16
CA THR A 130 -13.63 -4.79 19.39
C THR A 130 -14.47 -3.62 18.88
N MET A 131 -15.13 -3.82 17.74
CA MET A 131 -16.03 -2.85 17.14
C MET A 131 -17.43 -3.05 17.66
N THR A 132 -18.02 -2.04 18.30
CA THR A 132 -19.44 -2.03 18.67
C THR A 132 -20.11 -0.91 17.92
N LEU A 133 -20.82 -1.25 16.87
CA LEU A 133 -21.49 -0.30 15.99
C LEU A 133 -22.98 -0.23 16.32
N GLU A 134 -23.49 0.98 16.36
CA GLU A 134 -24.92 1.26 16.52
C GLU A 134 -25.56 1.44 15.14
N GLY A 135 -26.49 0.55 14.82
CA GLY A 135 -27.27 0.59 13.60
C GLY A 135 -28.61 1.32 13.78
N ARG A 136 -29.36 1.50 12.69
CA ARG A 136 -30.74 1.98 12.77
C ARG A 136 -31.58 1.07 13.68
N ASN A 137 -32.45 1.65 14.50
CA ASN A 137 -33.34 0.97 15.46
C ASN A 137 -32.61 0.32 16.65
N ASP A 138 -31.61 0.97 17.24
CA ASP A 138 -30.86 0.53 18.44
C ASP A 138 -30.26 -0.89 18.33
N ARG A 139 -30.07 -1.37 17.10
CA ARG A 139 -29.36 -2.64 16.88
C ARG A 139 -27.87 -2.43 17.08
N ARG A 140 -27.32 -3.09 18.10
CA ARG A 140 -25.88 -3.13 18.35
C ARG A 140 -25.28 -4.38 17.74
N SER A 141 -24.21 -4.20 16.98
CA SER A 141 -23.40 -5.31 16.47
C SER A 141 -22.00 -5.20 17.03
N THR A 142 -21.57 -6.23 17.76
CA THR A 142 -20.21 -6.31 18.31
C THR A 142 -19.45 -7.43 17.62
N PHE A 143 -18.29 -7.09 17.10
CA PHE A 143 -17.38 -8.05 16.44
C PHE A 143 -15.94 -7.61 16.62
N GLN A 144 -15.00 -8.55 16.47
CA GLN A 144 -13.57 -8.24 16.48
C GLN A 144 -13.08 -8.21 15.04
N THR A 145 -12.36 -7.16 14.69
CA THR A 145 -11.76 -7.01 13.35
C THR A 145 -10.55 -6.09 13.41
N ALA A 146 -9.62 -6.28 12.48
CA ALA A 146 -8.58 -5.31 12.25
C ALA A 146 -9.16 -4.12 11.47
N TYR A 147 -8.80 -2.91 11.88
CA TYR A 147 -9.16 -1.72 11.13
C TYR A 147 -8.24 -1.57 9.92
N GLU A 148 -8.82 -1.45 8.74
CA GLU A 148 -8.05 -1.40 7.48
C GLU A 148 -7.40 -0.05 7.19
N GLY A 149 -7.85 1.03 7.81
CA GLY A 149 -7.40 2.38 7.52
C GLY A 149 -8.16 3.05 6.37
N VAL A 150 -8.09 4.38 6.35
CA VAL A 150 -8.81 5.19 5.35
C VAL A 150 -8.28 4.91 3.95
N ILE A 151 -6.96 4.88 3.78
CA ILE A 151 -6.30 4.69 2.47
C ILE A 151 -6.64 3.33 1.88
N HIS A 152 -6.40 2.25 2.63
CA HIS A 152 -6.67 0.91 2.12
C HIS A 152 -8.17 0.68 1.83
N ASN A 153 -9.06 1.30 2.63
CA ASN A 153 -10.49 1.28 2.35
C ASN A 153 -10.81 1.95 1.01
N LEU A 154 -10.28 3.16 0.76
CA LEU A 154 -10.50 3.89 -0.49
C LEU A 154 -9.91 3.14 -1.69
N GLU A 155 -8.69 2.60 -1.57
CA GLU A 155 -8.06 1.81 -2.62
C GLU A 155 -8.86 0.54 -2.95
N ARG A 156 -9.33 -0.17 -1.93
CA ARG A 156 -10.18 -1.34 -2.13
C ARG A 156 -11.48 -0.95 -2.85
N ARG A 157 -12.13 0.11 -2.39
CA ARG A 157 -13.36 0.62 -3.01
C ARG A 157 -13.14 1.09 -4.44
N TYR A 158 -12.02 1.73 -4.73
CA TYR A 158 -11.65 2.12 -6.10
C TYR A 158 -11.56 0.92 -7.04
N ARG A 159 -11.01 -0.19 -6.56
CA ARG A 159 -10.89 -1.44 -7.33
C ARG A 159 -12.23 -2.17 -7.49
N GLU A 160 -13.05 -2.19 -6.45
CA GLU A 160 -14.27 -3.01 -6.38
C GLU A 160 -15.51 -2.31 -6.93
N THR A 161 -15.55 -0.97 -6.92
CA THR A 161 -16.72 -0.25 -7.35
C THR A 161 -16.98 -0.40 -8.85
N GLN A 162 -18.25 -0.64 -9.19
CA GLN A 162 -18.73 -0.62 -10.57
C GLN A 162 -19.31 0.75 -10.97
N SER A 163 -19.38 1.70 -10.02
CA SER A 163 -19.87 3.05 -10.28
C SER A 163 -18.74 3.94 -10.75
N GLU A 164 -18.81 4.39 -12.00
CA GLU A 164 -17.86 5.37 -12.56
C GLU A 164 -17.80 6.66 -11.73
N TYR A 165 -18.95 7.12 -11.23
CA TYR A 165 -19.02 8.29 -10.37
C TYR A 165 -18.22 8.10 -9.07
N GLN A 166 -18.39 6.98 -8.38
CA GLN A 166 -17.61 6.69 -7.16
C GLN A 166 -16.13 6.55 -7.46
N ARG A 167 -15.78 5.90 -8.57
CA ARG A 167 -14.39 5.76 -9.00
C ARG A 167 -13.74 7.11 -9.24
N MET A 168 -14.40 8.02 -9.98
CA MET A 168 -13.90 9.38 -10.19
C MET A 168 -13.72 10.14 -8.89
N ARG A 169 -14.66 10.05 -7.95
CA ARG A 169 -14.58 10.71 -6.64
C ARG A 169 -13.39 10.23 -5.81
N ILE A 170 -13.07 8.95 -5.86
CA ILE A 170 -11.91 8.41 -5.15
C ILE A 170 -10.62 8.81 -5.89
N ALA A 171 -10.63 8.81 -7.21
CA ALA A 171 -9.49 9.20 -8.03
C ALA A 171 -9.02 10.66 -7.78
N GLU A 172 -9.91 11.55 -7.30
CA GLU A 172 -9.54 12.91 -6.90
C GLU A 172 -8.48 12.95 -5.78
N PHE A 173 -8.35 11.87 -5.00
CA PHE A 173 -7.38 11.71 -3.92
C PHE A 173 -6.17 10.87 -4.31
N MET A 174 -6.03 10.53 -5.59
CA MET A 174 -4.94 9.69 -6.07
C MET A 174 -3.90 10.52 -6.82
N SER A 175 -2.65 10.15 -6.66
CA SER A 175 -1.53 10.71 -7.41
C SER A 175 -0.67 9.60 -8.00
N ASP A 176 0.03 9.92 -9.09
CA ASP A 176 1.02 9.01 -9.68
C ASP A 176 2.29 9.01 -8.82
N ARG A 177 2.59 7.88 -8.22
CA ARG A 177 3.82 7.65 -7.47
C ARG A 177 4.75 6.72 -8.22
N GLU A 178 6.05 7.00 -8.13
CA GLU A 178 7.06 6.12 -8.69
C GLU A 178 6.90 4.70 -8.17
N CYS A 179 6.94 3.73 -9.07
CA CYS A 179 6.80 2.33 -8.69
C CYS A 179 7.94 1.91 -7.74
N PRO A 180 7.65 1.43 -6.52
CA PRO A 180 8.68 1.10 -5.54
C PRO A 180 9.54 -0.10 -5.94
N THR A 181 9.07 -0.92 -6.88
CA THR A 181 9.79 -2.11 -7.35
C THR A 181 10.78 -1.80 -8.46
N CYS A 182 10.40 -0.98 -9.42
CA CYS A 182 11.26 -0.69 -10.57
C CYS A 182 11.87 0.71 -10.56
N HIS A 183 11.50 1.57 -9.60
CA HIS A 183 12.02 2.92 -9.48
C HIS A 183 11.97 3.69 -10.82
N GLY A 184 10.79 3.67 -11.45
CA GLY A 184 10.54 4.35 -12.71
C GLY A 184 11.14 3.70 -13.97
N THR A 185 12.00 2.68 -13.85
CA THR A 185 12.67 2.02 -15.00
C THR A 185 11.71 1.22 -15.88
N ARG A 186 10.53 0.85 -15.37
CA ARG A 186 9.49 0.06 -16.03
C ARG A 186 9.83 -1.41 -16.27
N LEU A 187 11.07 -1.80 -15.98
CA LEU A 187 11.59 -3.14 -16.23
C LEU A 187 11.58 -4.00 -14.97
N ARG A 188 11.56 -5.32 -15.18
CA ARG A 188 11.80 -6.29 -14.12
C ARG A 188 13.17 -6.10 -13.50
N THR A 189 13.31 -6.43 -12.22
CA THR A 189 14.59 -6.32 -11.50
C THR A 189 15.70 -7.12 -12.15
N GLU A 190 15.37 -8.30 -12.70
CA GLU A 190 16.34 -9.16 -13.41
C GLU A 190 16.88 -8.50 -14.69
N ALA A 191 16.02 -7.75 -15.41
CA ALA A 191 16.44 -7.03 -16.61
C ALA A 191 17.31 -5.80 -16.28
N GLN A 192 17.08 -5.19 -15.12
CA GLN A 192 17.89 -4.05 -14.66
C GLN A 192 19.30 -4.47 -14.20
N ALA A 193 19.47 -5.71 -13.78
CA ALA A 193 20.75 -6.24 -13.32
C ALA A 193 21.74 -6.55 -14.45
N VAL A 194 21.30 -6.50 -15.71
CA VAL A 194 22.14 -6.72 -16.89
C VAL A 194 22.72 -5.39 -17.34
N THR A 195 24.00 -5.18 -17.06
CA THR A 195 24.78 -3.99 -17.46
C THR A 195 25.89 -4.38 -18.44
#